data_5c3e4ba74ecfb16ce1c8041989ebce2f
#
_entry.id   5c3e4ba74ecfb16ce1c8041989ebce2f
#
_cell.length_a   1.000
_cell.length_b   1.000
_cell.length_c   1.000
_cell.angle_alpha   90.00
_cell.angle_beta   90.00
_cell.angle_gamma   90.00
#
_symmetry.space_group_name_H-M   'P 1'
#
loop_
_entity.id
_entity.type
_entity.pdbx_description
1 polymer ?
#
loop_
_entity_poly.entity_id
_entity_poly.type
_entity_poly.pdbx_seq_one_letter_code
_entity_poly.pdbx_strand_id
1 'polypeptide(L)'
;SHYKRKDYSPIIYLKEDIHMIDIIAGAKGKGKTKILIQQVNDDIKLTKGTIVYLDKNNKHMYELSNQIRLIVVPEFNVTDTDMFLGFIAGIISQDHDLDKIYLDSFLTTACIDDNLDYAVEKLSALSDKFGVDFVISASVDKENMPESVQKYVSHAL
;
A
#
# COMPACT_ATOMS: atom_id res chain seq x y z
N SER A 1 -2.79 10.64 11.08
CA SER A 1 -3.54 11.85 11.09
C SER A 1 -3.16 12.78 9.93
N HIS A 2 -3.81 13.91 9.84
CA HIS A 2 -3.64 14.85 8.73
C HIS A 2 -2.45 15.79 8.87
N TYR A 3 -1.61 15.62 9.86
CA TYR A 3 -0.48 16.52 10.12
C TYR A 3 0.43 16.74 8.93
N LYS A 4 0.76 15.66 8.23
CA LYS A 4 1.68 15.72 7.10
C LYS A 4 1.22 16.63 5.99
N ARG A 5 -0.10 16.83 5.87
CA ARG A 5 -0.67 17.61 4.78
C ARG A 5 -0.88 19.07 5.12
N LYS A 6 -0.82 19.42 6.39
CA LYS A 6 -0.99 20.81 6.82
C LYS A 6 0.18 21.68 6.44
N ASP A 7 1.34 21.08 6.19
CA ASP A 7 2.54 21.81 5.86
C ASP A 7 2.65 22.18 4.38
N TYR A 8 1.73 21.67 3.57
CA TYR A 8 1.75 21.94 2.14
C TYR A 8 0.92 23.16 1.78
N SER A 9 1.33 23.84 0.71
CA SER A 9 0.49 24.92 0.17
C SER A 9 -0.83 24.32 -0.36
N PRO A 10 -1.94 25.05 -0.31
CA PRO A 10 -3.22 24.54 -0.79
C PRO A 10 -3.19 24.02 -2.22
N ILE A 11 -2.40 24.65 -3.08
CA ILE A 11 -2.32 24.24 -4.49
C ILE A 11 -1.60 22.91 -4.64
N ILE A 12 -0.46 22.74 -3.96
CA ILE A 12 0.30 21.49 -3.98
C ILE A 12 -0.52 20.37 -3.34
N TYR A 13 -1.17 20.67 -2.23
CA TYR A 13 -2.00 19.73 -1.51
C TYR A 13 -3.08 19.13 -2.40
N LEU A 14 -3.81 19.97 -3.13
CA LEU A 14 -4.89 19.50 -3.98
C LEU A 14 -4.40 18.58 -5.10
N LYS A 15 -3.20 18.82 -5.62
CA LYS A 15 -2.63 17.95 -6.66
C LYS A 15 -2.18 16.60 -6.11
N GLU A 16 -1.58 16.60 -4.93
CA GLU A 16 -1.06 15.36 -4.34
C GLU A 16 -2.18 14.50 -3.78
N ASP A 17 -3.25 15.12 -3.31
CA ASP A 17 -4.38 14.43 -2.72
C ASP A 17 -5.13 13.52 -3.71
N ILE A 18 -4.87 13.70 -5.02
CA ILE A 18 -5.53 12.92 -6.07
C ILE A 18 -5.01 11.49 -6.14
N HIS A 19 -3.77 11.24 -5.71
CA HIS A 19 -3.11 9.95 -5.89
C HIS A 19 -2.54 9.40 -4.59
N MET A 20 -3.43 8.96 -3.70
CA MET A 20 -3.02 8.35 -2.44
C MET A 20 -2.90 6.85 -2.49
N ILE A 21 -3.45 6.23 -3.54
CA ILE A 21 -3.34 4.80 -3.79
C ILE A 21 -2.76 4.59 -5.16
N ASP A 22 -1.67 3.80 -5.23
CA ASP A 22 -1.06 3.38 -6.47
C ASP A 22 -1.08 1.86 -6.54
N ILE A 23 -1.60 1.33 -7.64
CA ILE A 23 -1.65 -0.11 -7.86
C ILE A 23 -0.76 -0.47 -9.03
N ILE A 24 0.10 -1.44 -8.80
CA ILE A 24 0.91 -2.09 -9.83
C ILE A 24 0.21 -3.40 -10.15
N ALA A 25 -0.32 -3.50 -11.35
CA ALA A 25 -1.16 -4.62 -11.80
C ALA A 25 -0.44 -5.46 -12.85
N GLY A 26 -0.72 -6.74 -12.85
CA GLY A 26 -0.16 -7.65 -13.84
C GLY A 26 -0.19 -9.08 -13.34
N ALA A 27 -0.23 -10.03 -14.26
CA ALA A 27 -0.22 -11.44 -13.93
C ALA A 27 1.03 -11.79 -13.10
N LYS A 28 0.94 -12.91 -12.37
CA LYS A 28 2.06 -13.43 -11.60
C LYS A 28 3.31 -13.59 -12.48
N GLY A 29 4.47 -13.23 -11.95
CA GLY A 29 5.73 -13.38 -12.68
C GLY A 29 6.11 -12.20 -13.55
N LYS A 30 5.38 -11.10 -13.52
CA LYS A 30 5.65 -9.91 -14.33
C LYS A 30 6.63 -8.91 -13.69
N GLY A 31 7.13 -9.22 -12.50
CA GLY A 31 8.14 -8.36 -11.86
C GLY A 31 7.58 -7.26 -10.97
N LYS A 32 6.37 -7.39 -10.49
CA LYS A 32 5.74 -6.38 -9.62
C LYS A 32 6.51 -6.16 -8.32
N THR A 33 6.95 -7.23 -7.66
CA THR A 33 7.70 -7.13 -6.42
C THR A 33 8.99 -6.35 -6.60
N LYS A 34 9.70 -6.58 -7.71
CA LYS A 34 10.92 -5.86 -8.01
C LYS A 34 10.68 -4.36 -8.12
N ILE A 35 9.57 -3.97 -8.74
CA ILE A 35 9.19 -2.56 -8.86
C ILE A 35 8.90 -1.97 -7.49
N LEU A 36 8.14 -2.69 -6.65
CA LEU A 36 7.84 -2.24 -5.29
C LEU A 36 9.10 -2.04 -4.46
N ILE A 37 10.00 -3.01 -4.49
CA ILE A 37 11.25 -2.96 -3.71
C ILE A 37 12.11 -1.78 -4.15
N GLN A 38 12.25 -1.57 -5.46
CA GLN A 38 13.00 -0.45 -5.95
C GLN A 38 12.37 0.87 -5.51
N GLN A 39 11.06 0.99 -5.65
CA GLN A 39 10.35 2.21 -5.28
C GLN A 39 10.46 2.50 -3.78
N VAL A 40 10.27 1.52 -2.93
CA VAL A 40 10.33 1.72 -1.48
C VAL A 40 11.74 2.10 -1.03
N ASN A 41 12.76 1.50 -1.62
CA ASN A 41 14.14 1.84 -1.29
C ASN A 41 14.51 3.26 -1.73
N ASP A 42 13.91 3.76 -2.80
CA ASP A 42 14.06 5.14 -3.21
C ASP A 42 13.28 6.08 -2.28
N ASP A 43 12.05 5.72 -1.96
CA ASP A 43 11.19 6.54 -1.11
C ASP A 43 11.75 6.74 0.30
N ILE A 44 12.35 5.70 0.87
CA ILE A 44 12.85 5.79 2.26
C ILE A 44 13.97 6.80 2.40
N LYS A 45 14.67 7.10 1.32
CA LYS A 45 15.73 8.10 1.31
C LYS A 45 15.18 9.53 1.31
N LEU A 46 13.95 9.71 0.85
CA LEU A 46 13.33 11.02 0.65
C LEU A 46 12.32 11.37 1.73
N THR A 47 11.69 10.39 2.33
CA THR A 47 10.67 10.63 3.35
C THR A 47 11.28 11.10 4.67
N LYS A 48 10.55 11.92 5.40
CA LYS A 48 10.88 12.27 6.76
C LYS A 48 10.11 11.42 7.77
N GLY A 49 9.18 10.62 7.29
CA GLY A 49 8.36 9.74 8.10
C GLY A 49 8.84 8.29 8.04
N THR A 50 7.97 7.41 8.48
CA THR A 50 8.23 5.97 8.47
C THR A 50 7.51 5.30 7.29
N ILE A 51 8.07 4.20 6.83
CA ILE A 51 7.48 3.37 5.78
C ILE A 51 7.41 1.93 6.28
N VAL A 52 6.26 1.31 6.05
CA VAL A 52 6.01 -0.09 6.39
C VAL A 52 5.78 -0.86 5.09
N TYR A 53 6.36 -2.05 5.00
CA TYR A 53 6.24 -2.95 3.86
C TYR A 53 5.62 -4.26 4.34
N LEU A 54 4.42 -4.57 3.86
CA LEU A 54 3.70 -5.80 4.20
C LEU A 54 3.87 -6.82 3.09
N ASP A 55 4.19 -8.06 3.46
CA ASP A 55 4.36 -9.14 2.49
C ASP A 55 3.78 -10.44 3.06
N LYS A 56 3.67 -11.44 2.21
CA LYS A 56 3.19 -12.78 2.58
C LYS A 56 4.27 -13.64 3.22
N ASN A 57 5.55 -13.29 3.06
CA ASN A 57 6.69 -13.98 3.68
C ASN A 57 7.88 -13.02 3.75
N ASN A 58 9.00 -13.51 4.32
CA ASN A 58 10.21 -12.70 4.49
C ASN A 58 11.26 -12.90 3.39
N LYS A 59 10.85 -13.45 2.25
CA LYS A 59 11.78 -13.82 1.18
C LYS A 59 12.65 -12.66 0.70
N HIS A 60 12.11 -11.45 0.71
CA HIS A 60 12.79 -10.26 0.18
C HIS A 60 13.39 -9.35 1.26
N MET A 61 13.49 -9.82 2.52
CA MET A 61 13.90 -8.98 3.64
C MET A 61 15.27 -8.33 3.44
N TYR A 62 16.20 -9.02 2.79
CA TYR A 62 17.55 -8.49 2.59
C TYR A 62 17.66 -7.52 1.42
N GLU A 63 16.62 -7.43 0.59
CA GLU A 63 16.55 -6.48 -0.51
C GLU A 63 15.99 -5.13 -0.07
N LEU A 64 15.40 -5.06 1.13
CA LEU A 64 14.82 -3.84 1.68
C LEU A 64 15.84 -3.12 2.57
N SER A 65 15.85 -1.79 2.49
CA SER A 65 16.62 -0.97 3.43
C SER A 65 16.22 -1.33 4.86
N ASN A 66 17.17 -1.34 5.79
CA ASN A 66 16.91 -1.66 7.19
C ASN A 66 16.06 -0.59 7.90
N GLN A 67 15.86 0.55 7.28
CA GLN A 67 14.99 1.61 7.80
C GLN A 67 13.51 1.33 7.50
N ILE A 68 13.23 0.38 6.62
CA ILE A 68 11.87 -0.02 6.26
C ILE A 68 11.42 -1.13 7.20
N ARG A 69 10.23 -0.99 7.77
CA ARG A 69 9.66 -2.02 8.64
C ARG A 69 8.96 -3.07 7.78
N LEU A 70 9.50 -4.27 7.75
CA LEU A 70 8.87 -5.41 7.08
C LEU A 70 7.94 -6.12 8.05
N ILE A 71 6.70 -6.33 7.63
CA ILE A 71 5.72 -7.11 8.37
C ILE A 71 5.26 -8.27 7.50
N VAL A 72 5.41 -9.48 8.03
CA VAL A 72 4.93 -10.70 7.37
C VAL A 72 3.52 -10.97 7.89
N VAL A 73 2.52 -10.61 7.08
CA VAL A 73 1.12 -10.57 7.52
C VAL A 73 0.61 -11.90 8.08
N PRO A 74 0.88 -13.07 7.44
CA PRO A 74 0.37 -14.33 7.97
C PRO A 74 0.84 -14.70 9.38
N GLU A 75 1.94 -14.13 9.85
CA GLU A 75 2.43 -14.38 11.20
C GLU A 75 1.47 -13.84 12.27
N PHE A 76 0.57 -12.94 11.91
CA PHE A 76 -0.34 -12.29 12.85
C PHE A 76 -1.77 -12.82 12.73
N ASN A 77 -1.95 -13.99 12.13
CA ASN A 77 -3.23 -14.69 12.02
C ASN A 77 -4.32 -13.89 11.30
N VAL A 78 -3.93 -13.13 10.30
CA VAL A 78 -4.87 -12.43 9.43
C VAL A 78 -5.45 -13.44 8.45
N THR A 79 -6.75 -13.72 8.57
CA THR A 79 -7.41 -14.80 7.82
C THR A 79 -8.57 -14.33 6.93
N ASP A 80 -8.95 -13.07 7.01
CA ASP A 80 -9.96 -12.50 6.11
C ASP A 80 -9.67 -11.03 5.85
N THR A 81 -10.39 -10.45 4.89
CA THR A 81 -10.17 -9.07 4.46
C THR A 81 -10.46 -8.05 5.55
N ASP A 82 -11.52 -8.25 6.33
CA ASP A 82 -11.84 -7.31 7.41
C ASP A 82 -10.77 -7.32 8.50
N MET A 83 -10.24 -8.48 8.83
CA MET A 83 -9.10 -8.58 9.75
C MET A 83 -7.89 -7.83 9.19
N PHE A 84 -7.62 -7.99 7.89
CA PHE A 84 -6.52 -7.28 7.24
C PHE A 84 -6.72 -5.76 7.36
N LEU A 85 -7.92 -5.27 7.09
CA LEU A 85 -8.21 -3.84 7.16
C LEU A 85 -8.07 -3.30 8.59
N GLY A 86 -8.50 -4.08 9.59
CA GLY A 86 -8.27 -3.74 10.99
C GLY A 86 -6.80 -3.73 11.35
N PHE A 87 -6.03 -4.67 10.82
CA PHE A 87 -4.58 -4.73 10.99
C PHE A 87 -3.91 -3.47 10.45
N ILE A 88 -4.30 -3.03 9.25
CA ILE A 88 -3.81 -1.78 8.66
C ILE A 88 -4.18 -0.58 9.53
N ALA A 89 -5.42 -0.51 9.97
CA ALA A 89 -5.87 0.58 10.84
C ALA A 89 -5.06 0.62 12.14
N GLY A 90 -4.74 -0.55 12.70
CA GLY A 90 -3.90 -0.67 13.89
C GLY A 90 -2.47 -0.13 13.66
N ILE A 91 -1.89 -0.46 12.51
CA ILE A 91 -0.56 0.06 12.14
C ILE A 91 -0.59 1.59 12.06
N ILE A 92 -1.60 2.15 11.43
CA ILE A 92 -1.77 3.59 11.29
C ILE A 92 -1.96 4.25 12.66
N SER A 93 -2.74 3.63 13.53
CA SER A 93 -3.16 4.23 14.81
C SER A 93 -2.01 4.51 15.76
N GLN A 94 -0.91 3.76 15.66
CA GLN A 94 0.18 3.85 16.63
C GLN A 94 1.39 4.64 16.12
N ASP A 95 1.37 5.14 14.88
CA ASP A 95 2.53 5.84 14.31
C ASP A 95 2.08 7.09 13.56
N HIS A 96 2.22 8.25 14.20
CA HIS A 96 1.86 9.53 13.58
C HIS A 96 2.82 9.96 12.48
N ASP A 97 3.99 9.35 12.40
CA ASP A 97 4.98 9.65 11.36
C ASP A 97 4.88 8.73 10.17
N LEU A 98 3.92 7.83 10.16
CA LEU A 98 3.73 6.89 9.07
C LEU A 98 3.36 7.63 7.79
N ASP A 99 4.18 7.45 6.76
CA ASP A 99 4.04 8.13 5.47
C ASP A 99 3.40 7.24 4.42
N LYS A 100 3.95 6.04 4.27
CA LYS A 100 3.49 5.09 3.25
C LYS A 100 3.44 3.67 3.78
N ILE A 101 2.50 2.92 3.25
CA ILE A 101 2.42 1.47 3.44
C ILE A 101 2.49 0.82 2.06
N TYR A 102 3.45 -0.07 1.89
CA TYR A 102 3.59 -0.91 0.71
C TYR A 102 2.93 -2.25 0.97
N LEU A 103 2.05 -2.67 0.07
CA LEU A 103 1.28 -3.91 0.20
C LEU A 103 1.64 -4.84 -0.94
N ASP A 104 2.64 -5.69 -0.73
CA ASP A 104 3.05 -6.68 -1.73
C ASP A 104 2.15 -7.91 -1.63
N SER A 105 1.95 -8.58 -2.76
CA SER A 105 1.10 -9.77 -2.85
C SER A 105 -0.29 -9.51 -2.25
N PHE A 106 -0.90 -8.41 -2.64
CA PHE A 106 -2.11 -7.90 -1.99
C PHE A 106 -3.27 -8.90 -1.99
N LEU A 107 -3.48 -9.61 -3.10
CA LEU A 107 -4.58 -10.57 -3.16
C LEU A 107 -4.42 -11.67 -2.11
N THR A 108 -3.18 -12.03 -1.78
CA THR A 108 -2.89 -13.03 -0.76
C THR A 108 -2.92 -12.43 0.64
N THR A 109 -2.19 -11.34 0.88
CA THR A 109 -2.08 -10.78 2.23
C THR A 109 -3.40 -10.22 2.75
N ALA A 110 -4.22 -9.64 1.87
CA ALA A 110 -5.52 -9.10 2.23
C ALA A 110 -6.65 -10.11 2.10
N CYS A 111 -6.33 -11.38 1.77
CA CYS A 111 -7.31 -12.46 1.64
C CYS A 111 -8.46 -12.10 0.68
N ILE A 112 -8.10 -11.53 -0.48
CA ILE A 112 -9.09 -11.06 -1.45
C ILE A 112 -9.80 -12.23 -2.11
N ASP A 113 -11.14 -12.15 -2.13
CA ASP A 113 -12.03 -13.13 -2.76
C ASP A 113 -13.25 -12.37 -3.28
N ASP A 114 -13.23 -11.95 -4.56
CA ASP A 114 -14.28 -11.17 -5.22
C ASP A 114 -14.63 -9.83 -4.52
N ASN A 115 -13.76 -9.35 -3.65
CA ASN A 115 -13.99 -8.13 -2.85
C ASN A 115 -12.84 -7.12 -2.99
N LEU A 116 -12.16 -7.14 -4.13
CA LEU A 116 -11.06 -6.20 -4.37
C LEU A 116 -11.53 -4.75 -4.30
N ASP A 117 -12.69 -4.45 -4.87
CA ASP A 117 -13.29 -3.11 -4.83
C ASP A 117 -13.57 -2.65 -3.39
N TYR A 118 -14.15 -3.52 -2.59
CA TYR A 118 -14.40 -3.25 -1.17
C TYR A 118 -13.11 -2.93 -0.42
N ALA A 119 -12.09 -3.77 -0.60
CA ALA A 119 -10.81 -3.59 0.10
C ALA A 119 -10.14 -2.28 -0.30
N VAL A 120 -10.07 -1.98 -1.59
CA VAL A 120 -9.43 -0.77 -2.09
C VAL A 120 -10.19 0.47 -1.65
N GLU A 121 -11.52 0.42 -1.64
CA GLU A 121 -12.35 1.52 -1.15
C GLU A 121 -12.07 1.82 0.32
N LYS A 122 -11.95 0.79 1.16
CA LYS A 122 -11.64 0.96 2.58
C LYS A 122 -10.24 1.52 2.79
N LEU A 123 -9.26 1.07 2.01
CA LEU A 123 -7.92 1.64 2.06
C LEU A 123 -7.91 3.10 1.62
N SER A 124 -8.69 3.44 0.60
CA SER A 124 -8.83 4.82 0.14
C SER A 124 -9.39 5.72 1.25
N ALA A 125 -10.39 5.24 1.98
CA ALA A 125 -10.96 5.98 3.10
C ALA A 125 -9.93 6.21 4.21
N LEU A 126 -9.12 5.19 4.54
CA LEU A 126 -8.05 5.32 5.53
C LEU A 126 -6.98 6.31 5.05
N SER A 127 -6.63 6.24 3.77
CA SER A 127 -5.67 7.15 3.16
C SER A 127 -6.13 8.59 3.28
N ASP A 128 -7.37 8.85 2.91
CA ASP A 128 -7.94 10.20 2.96
C ASP A 128 -7.98 10.74 4.39
N LYS A 129 -8.36 9.89 5.35
CA LYS A 129 -8.53 10.32 6.72
C LYS A 129 -7.21 10.58 7.43
N PHE A 130 -6.22 9.73 7.21
CA PHE A 130 -4.97 9.76 7.98
C PHE A 130 -3.76 10.24 7.21
N GLY A 131 -3.90 10.53 5.92
CA GLY A 131 -2.81 11.04 5.11
C GLY A 131 -1.69 10.01 4.87
N VAL A 132 -2.02 8.74 4.79
CA VAL A 132 -1.08 7.65 4.52
C VAL A 132 -1.28 7.19 3.09
N ASP A 133 -0.20 7.10 2.32
CA ASP A 133 -0.27 6.60 0.96
C ASP A 133 -0.08 5.09 0.93
N PHE A 134 -0.74 4.43 -0.02
CA PHE A 134 -0.62 2.99 -0.23
C PHE A 134 -0.07 2.70 -1.61
N VAL A 135 0.89 1.80 -1.68
CA VAL A 135 1.43 1.27 -2.93
C VAL A 135 1.18 -0.23 -2.92
N ILE A 136 0.45 -0.73 -3.89
CA ILE A 136 -0.12 -2.08 -3.87
C ILE A 136 0.34 -2.86 -5.09
N SER A 137 0.81 -4.10 -4.91
CA SER A 137 0.98 -5.02 -6.03
C SER A 137 -0.16 -6.03 -6.03
N ALA A 138 -0.81 -6.20 -7.17
CA ALA A 138 -1.93 -7.12 -7.31
C ALA A 138 -1.74 -8.00 -8.55
N SER A 139 -1.76 -9.32 -8.34
CA SER A 139 -1.52 -10.31 -9.40
C SER A 139 -2.80 -10.54 -10.23
N VAL A 140 -3.28 -9.47 -10.83
CA VAL A 140 -4.42 -9.50 -11.74
C VAL A 140 -4.21 -8.39 -12.77
N ASP A 141 -4.59 -8.66 -14.02
CA ASP A 141 -4.48 -7.66 -15.07
C ASP A 141 -5.48 -6.53 -14.83
N LYS A 142 -5.10 -5.32 -15.21
CA LYS A 142 -5.94 -4.14 -15.00
C LYS A 142 -7.34 -4.32 -15.55
N GLU A 143 -7.46 -4.85 -16.76
CA GLU A 143 -8.76 -5.04 -17.43
C GLU A 143 -9.67 -6.03 -16.72
N ASN A 144 -9.12 -6.88 -15.87
CA ASN A 144 -9.87 -7.85 -15.07
C ASN A 144 -10.23 -7.34 -13.67
N MET A 145 -9.81 -6.12 -13.35
CA MET A 145 -10.18 -5.49 -12.09
C MET A 145 -11.55 -4.82 -12.18
N PRO A 146 -12.26 -4.68 -11.04
CA PRO A 146 -13.45 -3.84 -11.02
C PRO A 146 -13.13 -2.44 -11.55
N GLU A 147 -14.06 -1.85 -12.30
CA GLU A 147 -13.85 -0.55 -12.92
C GLU A 147 -13.46 0.51 -11.91
N SER A 148 -14.05 0.48 -10.72
CA SER A 148 -13.76 1.43 -9.64
C SER A 148 -12.34 1.36 -9.13
N VAL A 149 -11.65 0.24 -9.36
CA VAL A 149 -10.26 0.01 -8.93
C VAL A 149 -9.28 0.42 -10.02
N GLN A 150 -9.67 0.30 -11.28
CA GLN A 150 -8.78 0.55 -12.42
C GLN A 150 -8.17 1.95 -12.41
N LYS A 151 -8.88 2.94 -11.88
CA LYS A 151 -8.40 4.33 -11.82
C LYS A 151 -7.16 4.50 -10.95
N TYR A 152 -6.88 3.56 -10.05
CA TYR A 152 -5.71 3.61 -9.18
C TYR A 152 -4.49 2.93 -9.78
N VAL A 153 -4.62 2.26 -10.92
CA VAL A 153 -3.51 1.53 -11.52
C VAL A 153 -2.55 2.51 -12.16
N SER A 154 -1.33 2.55 -11.65
CA SER A 154 -0.26 3.41 -12.19
C SER A 154 0.67 2.64 -13.12
N HIS A 155 0.80 1.33 -12.94
CA HIS A 155 1.62 0.46 -13.78
C HIS A 155 0.81 -0.78 -14.13
N ALA A 156 0.56 -1.00 -15.43
CA ALA A 156 -0.09 -2.19 -15.95
C ALA A 156 0.95 -3.00 -16.73
N LEU A 157 1.33 -4.15 -16.20
CA LEU A 157 2.38 -4.99 -16.76
C LEU A 157 1.84 -6.15 -17.60
#